data_6548992f241b7fb0ff8f2164c1f34e45
#
_entry.id   6548992f241b7fb0ff8f2164c1f34e45
#
_cell.length_a   1.000
_cell.length_b   1.000
_cell.length_c   1.000
_cell.angle_alpha   90.00
_cell.angle_beta   90.00
_cell.angle_gamma   90.00
#
_symmetry.space_group_name_H-M   'P 1'
#
loop_
_entity.id
_entity.type
_entity.pdbx_description
1 polymer ?
#
loop_
_entity_poly.entity_id
_entity_poly.type
_entity_poly.pdbx_seq_one_letter_code
_entity_poly.pdbx_strand_id
1 'polypeptide(L)'
;MKIKKSICPYDCPTSCGLVIETDGKKILKVKGDENHPATQGLICRKMRNYEESVHSKDRILTPLKRIGKKGEGKFEKITWEEAAQEITDKWKKIIKEDGPSAILPVYYSGVMSVIHRNCGDALFNKMGACSLVKTLCSSAKGAGYNSVMGSTGALDPRELENSDYYIVWGSNMKATRIQALPTLIKARKEGKKVVLIETYSKPMEKYCDEVILIKPGTDGALALAMMNVMVEENLQDEEFLLEKSIGYQEFKKTLKQYTPKWAEEITGIPKDVIVKLAREYASVKAPAIILGSGNSRYTNGGMTVRLITILSIFTGAIKYPGGGLCGVSPTSLSYIRKDIITRPDFRTNKARVININQVSSALVDENQPIKSLFVYASNPIGSISNQNKMIKGLMRDDLFTVVHERFMTDTAKYADIVLPATFSVEQDDVYTSYGYCTLATANKVIEPPKECKSNWDMFRLLAKYMGYD
;
A
#
# COMPACT_ATOMS: atom_id res chain seq x y z
N MET A 1 -29.54 -15.13 14.16
CA MET A 1 -28.13 -14.90 13.86
C MET A 1 -27.84 -15.38 12.45
N LYS A 2 -27.22 -14.56 11.61
CA LYS A 2 -26.82 -14.92 10.24
C LYS A 2 -25.30 -14.85 10.13
N ILE A 3 -24.73 -15.68 9.26
CA ILE A 3 -23.29 -15.67 8.96
C ILE A 3 -23.13 -15.17 7.53
N LYS A 4 -22.26 -14.17 7.34
CA LYS A 4 -21.93 -13.62 6.03
C LYS A 4 -20.41 -13.59 5.85
N LYS A 5 -19.96 -13.69 4.60
CA LYS A 5 -18.54 -13.58 4.22
C LYS A 5 -18.24 -12.21 3.63
N SER A 6 -17.05 -11.68 3.93
CA SER A 6 -16.54 -10.42 3.40
C SER A 6 -15.01 -10.46 3.34
N ILE A 7 -14.39 -9.34 2.96
CA ILE A 7 -12.93 -9.19 2.86
C ILE A 7 -12.47 -8.01 3.72
N CYS A 8 -11.30 -8.16 4.32
CA CYS A 8 -10.64 -7.11 5.09
C CYS A 8 -10.29 -5.91 4.17
N PRO A 9 -10.73 -4.68 4.50
CA PRO A 9 -10.57 -3.51 3.64
C PRO A 9 -9.21 -2.81 3.77
N TYR A 10 -8.41 -3.18 4.77
CA TYR A 10 -7.21 -2.44 5.14
C TYR A 10 -6.05 -2.62 4.15
N ASP A 11 -5.19 -1.62 4.10
CA ASP A 11 -3.94 -1.64 3.34
C ASP A 11 -2.98 -2.70 3.91
N CYS A 12 -3.03 -3.86 3.27
CA CYS A 12 -2.27 -5.03 3.66
C CYS A 12 -2.05 -5.92 2.43
N PRO A 13 -0.90 -6.59 2.31
CA PRO A 13 -0.62 -7.48 1.18
C PRO A 13 -1.54 -8.71 1.10
N THR A 14 -2.41 -8.95 2.09
CA THR A 14 -3.08 -10.25 2.22
C THR A 14 -4.56 -10.25 1.82
N SER A 15 -5.32 -9.15 2.05
CA SER A 15 -6.79 -9.10 1.83
C SER A 15 -7.51 -10.30 2.47
N CYS A 16 -7.44 -10.38 3.81
CA CYS A 16 -7.93 -11.54 4.57
C CYS A 16 -9.43 -11.79 4.36
N GLY A 17 -9.82 -13.06 4.20
CA GLY A 17 -11.21 -13.49 4.23
C GLY A 17 -11.79 -13.33 5.64
N LEU A 18 -13.01 -12.82 5.71
CA LEU A 18 -13.74 -12.58 6.94
C LEU A 18 -15.05 -13.39 6.97
N VAL A 19 -15.33 -13.94 8.14
CA VAL A 19 -16.65 -14.51 8.52
C VAL A 19 -17.26 -13.57 9.55
N ILE A 20 -18.46 -13.07 9.29
CA ILE A 20 -19.11 -12.03 10.08
C ILE A 20 -20.46 -12.55 10.59
N GLU A 21 -20.61 -12.57 11.90
CA GLU A 21 -21.84 -12.89 12.58
C GLU A 21 -22.69 -11.61 12.72
N THR A 22 -23.96 -11.66 12.30
CA THR A 22 -24.87 -10.51 12.30
C THR A 22 -26.30 -10.93 12.67
N ASP A 23 -27.05 -10.02 13.27
CA ASP A 23 -28.51 -10.13 13.44
C ASP A 23 -29.29 -9.57 12.24
N GLY A 24 -28.58 -9.02 11.25
CA GLY A 24 -29.11 -8.35 10.06
C GLY A 24 -29.09 -6.83 10.16
N LYS A 25 -28.97 -6.26 11.36
CA LYS A 25 -28.85 -4.81 11.62
C LYS A 25 -27.49 -4.44 12.16
N LYS A 26 -26.90 -5.32 12.99
CA LYS A 26 -25.60 -5.09 13.63
C LYS A 26 -24.64 -6.24 13.34
N ILE A 27 -23.38 -5.92 13.28
CA ILE A 27 -22.29 -6.89 13.33
C ILE A 27 -22.08 -7.24 14.80
N LEU A 28 -22.10 -8.54 15.10
CA LEU A 28 -21.92 -9.07 16.44
C LEU A 28 -20.48 -9.53 16.66
N LYS A 29 -19.84 -10.11 15.63
CA LYS A 29 -18.48 -10.61 15.70
C LYS A 29 -17.85 -10.74 14.32
N VAL A 30 -16.54 -10.47 14.25
CA VAL A 30 -15.71 -10.66 13.05
C VAL A 30 -14.64 -11.71 13.35
N LYS A 31 -14.53 -12.72 12.47
CA LYS A 31 -13.55 -13.80 12.51
C LYS A 31 -12.87 -13.95 11.16
N GLY A 32 -11.74 -14.63 11.10
CA GLY A 32 -11.14 -15.06 9.82
C GLY A 32 -11.92 -16.20 9.19
N ASP A 33 -11.94 -16.23 7.85
CA ASP A 33 -12.51 -17.34 7.09
C ASP A 33 -11.47 -18.46 6.96
N GLU A 34 -11.70 -19.59 7.60
CA GLU A 34 -10.84 -20.78 7.57
C GLU A 34 -10.71 -21.35 6.16
N ASN A 35 -11.72 -21.14 5.30
CA ASN A 35 -11.71 -21.60 3.92
C ASN A 35 -11.02 -20.60 2.95
N HIS A 36 -10.53 -19.47 3.43
CA HIS A 36 -9.82 -18.53 2.56
C HIS A 36 -8.44 -19.07 2.19
N PRO A 37 -8.09 -19.22 0.88
CA PRO A 37 -6.93 -19.99 0.43
C PRO A 37 -5.57 -19.42 0.89
N ALA A 38 -5.51 -18.12 1.17
CA ALA A 38 -4.26 -17.47 1.58
C ALA A 38 -4.18 -17.21 3.09
N THR A 39 -5.31 -17.14 3.81
CA THR A 39 -5.31 -16.70 5.22
C THR A 39 -5.76 -17.74 6.22
N GLN A 40 -6.52 -18.77 5.77
CA GLN A 40 -6.88 -19.94 6.57
C GLN A 40 -7.34 -19.58 7.99
N GLY A 41 -8.25 -18.63 8.13
CA GLY A 41 -8.79 -18.17 9.41
C GLY A 41 -7.91 -17.15 10.16
N LEU A 42 -6.69 -16.89 9.73
CA LEU A 42 -5.82 -15.92 10.40
C LEU A 42 -6.22 -14.47 10.06
N ILE A 43 -6.48 -13.68 11.09
CA ILE A 43 -6.67 -12.23 11.01
C ILE A 43 -5.73 -11.51 11.97
N CYS A 44 -5.27 -10.32 11.59
CA CYS A 44 -4.35 -9.56 12.41
C CYS A 44 -5.08 -8.71 13.47
N ARG A 45 -4.29 -8.12 14.37
CA ARG A 45 -4.79 -7.27 15.46
C ARG A 45 -5.69 -6.12 14.98
N LYS A 46 -5.50 -5.60 13.76
CA LYS A 46 -6.31 -4.50 13.21
C LYS A 46 -7.78 -4.87 12.99
N MET A 47 -8.09 -6.16 12.83
CA MET A 47 -9.45 -6.67 12.67
C MET A 47 -10.09 -7.13 13.99
N ARG A 48 -9.35 -7.10 15.10
CA ARG A 48 -9.94 -7.37 16.41
C ARG A 48 -10.87 -6.21 16.77
N ASN A 49 -12.08 -6.53 17.20
CA ASN A 49 -13.12 -5.56 17.58
C ASN A 49 -13.45 -4.58 16.42
N TYR A 50 -13.43 -5.05 15.18
CA TYR A 50 -13.79 -4.23 14.02
C TYR A 50 -15.25 -3.74 14.10
N GLU A 51 -16.13 -4.55 14.70
CA GLU A 51 -17.52 -4.24 15.01
C GLU A 51 -17.68 -2.99 15.89
N GLU A 52 -16.80 -2.76 16.85
CA GLU A 52 -16.82 -1.55 17.69
C GLU A 52 -16.59 -0.28 16.85
N SER A 53 -15.71 -0.36 15.87
CA SER A 53 -15.47 0.75 14.93
C SER A 53 -16.69 0.99 14.03
N VAL A 54 -17.31 -0.08 13.51
CA VAL A 54 -18.49 0.01 12.64
C VAL A 54 -19.68 0.61 13.38
N HIS A 55 -19.86 0.29 14.65
CA HIS A 55 -20.97 0.77 15.47
C HIS A 55 -20.60 1.91 16.43
N SER A 56 -19.44 2.55 16.22
CA SER A 56 -19.02 3.68 17.05
C SER A 56 -20.02 4.83 17.00
N LYS A 57 -20.30 5.40 18.17
CA LYS A 57 -21.13 6.62 18.30
C LYS A 57 -20.46 7.88 17.71
N ASP A 58 -19.16 7.83 17.50
CA ASP A 58 -18.36 8.93 16.98
C ASP A 58 -18.35 9.01 15.45
N ARG A 59 -19.13 8.12 14.78
CA ARG A 59 -19.29 8.16 13.32
C ARG A 59 -20.02 9.42 12.88
N ILE A 60 -19.57 9.98 11.76
CA ILE A 60 -20.31 10.98 11.00
C ILE A 60 -21.46 10.27 10.29
N LEU A 61 -22.71 10.67 10.56
CA LEU A 61 -23.90 9.99 10.07
C LEU A 61 -24.78 10.85 9.15
N THR A 62 -24.46 12.15 9.04
CA THR A 62 -25.17 13.13 8.20
C THR A 62 -24.13 14.06 7.56
N PRO A 63 -24.41 14.68 6.40
CA PRO A 63 -23.52 15.71 5.85
C PRO A 63 -23.40 16.90 6.82
N LEU A 64 -22.22 17.49 6.85
CA LEU A 64 -21.87 18.57 7.76
C LEU A 64 -21.26 19.75 6.98
N LYS A 65 -21.69 20.98 7.30
CA LYS A 65 -21.13 22.22 6.78
C LYS A 65 -20.42 23.00 7.88
N ARG A 66 -19.27 23.54 7.59
CA ARG A 66 -18.49 24.34 8.54
C ARG A 66 -19.18 25.68 8.83
N ILE A 67 -19.27 26.03 10.12
CA ILE A 67 -19.83 27.31 10.61
C ILE A 67 -18.78 28.16 11.33
N GLY A 68 -17.61 27.65 11.66
CA GLY A 68 -16.50 28.34 12.31
C GLY A 68 -15.31 28.58 11.37
N LYS A 69 -14.18 28.97 11.94
CA LYS A 69 -12.91 29.06 11.22
C LYS A 69 -12.41 27.65 10.88
N LYS A 70 -11.64 27.54 9.80
CA LYS A 70 -11.00 26.27 9.43
C LYS A 70 -10.13 25.75 10.58
N GLY A 71 -10.28 24.45 10.89
CA GLY A 71 -9.56 23.79 12.00
C GLY A 71 -10.24 23.87 13.36
N GLU A 72 -11.28 24.71 13.57
CA GLU A 72 -12.03 24.73 14.84
C GLU A 72 -12.92 23.50 15.05
N GLY A 73 -13.23 22.77 13.99
CA GLY A 73 -14.09 21.59 14.08
C GLY A 73 -15.55 21.88 14.40
N LYS A 74 -16.05 23.09 14.09
CA LYS A 74 -17.43 23.51 14.30
C LYS A 74 -18.25 23.33 13.03
N PHE A 75 -19.29 22.50 13.10
CA PHE A 75 -20.12 22.13 11.97
C PHE A 75 -21.60 22.17 12.33
N GLU A 76 -22.44 22.45 11.34
CA GLU A 76 -23.88 22.24 11.36
C GLU A 76 -24.27 21.12 10.41
N LYS A 77 -25.42 20.52 10.63
CA LYS A 77 -25.98 19.48 9.74
C LYS A 77 -26.63 20.14 8.53
N ILE A 78 -26.39 19.55 7.36
CA ILE A 78 -27.07 19.89 6.11
C ILE A 78 -27.58 18.62 5.44
N THR A 79 -28.41 18.75 4.42
CA THR A 79 -28.86 17.63 3.60
C THR A 79 -27.83 17.23 2.54
N TRP A 80 -27.99 16.04 1.95
CA TRP A 80 -27.18 15.64 0.81
C TRP A 80 -27.40 16.51 -0.43
N GLU A 81 -28.62 17.00 -0.61
CA GLU A 81 -29.01 17.89 -1.71
C GLU A 81 -28.30 19.25 -1.57
N GLU A 82 -28.32 19.84 -0.38
CA GLU A 82 -27.61 21.09 -0.08
C GLU A 82 -26.09 20.91 -0.27
N ALA A 83 -25.52 19.83 0.27
CA ALA A 83 -24.11 19.52 0.11
C ALA A 83 -23.70 19.34 -1.36
N ALA A 84 -24.47 18.54 -2.11
CA ALA A 84 -24.18 18.28 -3.52
C ALA A 84 -24.31 19.53 -4.36
N GLN A 85 -25.33 20.36 -4.14
CA GLN A 85 -25.52 21.63 -4.85
C GLN A 85 -24.35 22.58 -4.57
N GLU A 86 -24.00 22.80 -3.29
CA GLU A 86 -22.91 23.72 -2.93
C GLU A 86 -21.56 23.24 -3.51
N ILE A 87 -21.23 21.94 -3.41
CA ILE A 87 -20.00 21.39 -3.95
C ILE A 87 -19.91 21.61 -5.46
N THR A 88 -20.98 21.27 -6.18
CA THR A 88 -20.97 21.34 -7.64
C THR A 88 -21.03 22.78 -8.16
N ASP A 89 -21.72 23.69 -7.50
CA ASP A 89 -21.73 25.11 -7.87
C ASP A 89 -20.34 25.74 -7.65
N LYS A 90 -19.66 25.41 -6.55
CA LYS A 90 -18.26 25.79 -6.32
C LYS A 90 -17.34 25.23 -7.41
N TRP A 91 -17.49 23.97 -7.78
CA TRP A 91 -16.67 23.38 -8.82
C TRP A 91 -16.92 24.00 -10.20
N LYS A 92 -18.19 24.22 -10.57
CA LYS A 92 -18.53 24.92 -11.84
C LYS A 92 -17.92 26.33 -11.88
N LYS A 93 -17.97 27.06 -10.76
CA LYS A 93 -17.33 28.38 -10.65
C LYS A 93 -15.82 28.30 -10.82
N ILE A 94 -15.14 27.42 -10.07
CA ILE A 94 -13.68 27.21 -10.15
C ILE A 94 -13.26 26.80 -11.56
N ILE A 95 -13.99 25.89 -12.20
CA ILE A 95 -13.69 25.46 -13.57
C ILE A 95 -13.76 26.65 -14.55
N LYS A 96 -14.73 27.53 -14.37
CA LYS A 96 -14.91 28.72 -15.21
C LYS A 96 -13.85 29.79 -14.99
N GLU A 97 -13.45 30.02 -13.74
CA GLU A 97 -12.56 31.13 -13.34
C GLU A 97 -11.09 30.74 -13.35
N ASP A 98 -10.75 29.54 -12.80
CA ASP A 98 -9.38 29.08 -12.57
C ASP A 98 -8.99 27.90 -13.44
N GLY A 99 -9.95 27.30 -14.13
CA GLY A 99 -9.79 26.08 -14.90
C GLY A 99 -9.88 24.79 -14.07
N PRO A 100 -10.12 23.64 -14.70
CA PRO A 100 -10.36 22.36 -14.01
C PRO A 100 -9.12 21.86 -13.26
N SER A 101 -7.94 22.28 -13.64
CA SER A 101 -6.66 21.93 -12.95
C SER A 101 -6.51 22.59 -11.57
N ALA A 102 -7.42 23.48 -11.16
CA ALA A 102 -7.49 24.03 -9.82
C ALA A 102 -8.26 23.11 -8.85
N ILE A 103 -8.81 21.98 -9.30
CA ILE A 103 -9.48 20.98 -8.49
C ILE A 103 -8.56 19.76 -8.32
N LEU A 104 -8.26 19.40 -7.07
CA LEU A 104 -7.37 18.31 -6.71
C LEU A 104 -8.11 17.22 -5.92
N PRO A 105 -8.36 16.04 -6.48
CA PRO A 105 -8.78 14.88 -5.72
C PRO A 105 -7.58 14.26 -4.99
N VAL A 106 -7.75 13.95 -3.70
CA VAL A 106 -6.74 13.24 -2.91
C VAL A 106 -7.35 12.00 -2.28
N TYR A 107 -6.89 10.85 -2.69
CA TYR A 107 -7.30 9.56 -2.14
C TYR A 107 -6.17 8.54 -2.23
N TYR A 108 -6.19 7.56 -1.33
CA TYR A 108 -5.13 6.55 -1.34
C TYR A 108 -5.62 5.19 -0.86
N SER A 109 -5.15 4.71 0.28
CA SER A 109 -5.31 3.34 0.76
C SER A 109 -6.20 3.21 2.00
N GLY A 110 -7.07 4.18 2.28
CA GLY A 110 -8.08 4.08 3.32
C GLY A 110 -9.09 2.96 3.06
N VAL A 111 -9.22 2.56 1.79
CA VAL A 111 -9.89 1.33 1.33
C VAL A 111 -9.07 0.74 0.18
N MET A 112 -8.80 -0.57 0.20
CA MET A 112 -7.96 -1.26 -0.80
C MET A 112 -8.76 -2.02 -1.85
N SER A 113 -9.98 -1.61 -2.09
CA SER A 113 -10.89 -2.21 -3.06
C SER A 113 -10.62 -1.79 -4.51
N VAL A 114 -11.25 -2.49 -5.43
CA VAL A 114 -11.18 -2.17 -6.87
C VAL A 114 -12.18 -1.07 -7.23
N ILE A 115 -13.42 -1.14 -6.73
CA ILE A 115 -14.50 -0.23 -7.12
C ILE A 115 -14.43 1.07 -6.30
N HIS A 116 -14.72 1.00 -5.01
CA HIS A 116 -14.89 2.21 -4.19
C HIS A 116 -13.61 3.04 -4.02
N ARG A 117 -12.43 2.43 -4.16
CA ARG A 117 -11.19 3.19 -4.17
C ARG A 117 -11.02 4.06 -5.41
N ASN A 118 -11.49 3.59 -6.57
CA ASN A 118 -11.14 4.18 -7.86
C ASN A 118 -12.32 4.86 -8.58
N CYS A 119 -13.56 4.70 -8.13
CA CYS A 119 -14.75 5.18 -8.82
C CYS A 119 -14.81 6.71 -8.97
N GLY A 120 -14.15 7.47 -8.11
CA GLY A 120 -14.07 8.93 -8.22
C GLY A 120 -13.30 9.42 -9.45
N ASP A 121 -12.37 8.61 -9.96
CA ASP A 121 -11.55 9.00 -11.12
C ASP A 121 -12.43 9.31 -12.35
N ALA A 122 -13.55 8.61 -12.54
CA ALA A 122 -14.47 8.86 -13.66
C ALA A 122 -14.99 10.30 -13.67
N LEU A 123 -15.48 10.78 -12.50
CA LEU A 123 -15.97 12.15 -12.35
C LEU A 123 -14.85 13.18 -12.56
N PHE A 124 -13.69 12.98 -11.90
CA PHE A 124 -12.57 13.92 -12.02
C PHE A 124 -11.93 13.90 -13.41
N ASN A 125 -11.96 12.79 -14.12
CA ASN A 125 -11.57 12.73 -15.53
C ASN A 125 -12.54 13.53 -16.41
N LYS A 126 -13.86 13.37 -16.21
CA LYS A 126 -14.86 14.13 -16.94
C LYS A 126 -14.74 15.63 -16.71
N MET A 127 -14.46 16.05 -15.49
CA MET A 127 -14.23 17.45 -15.13
C MET A 127 -12.92 18.02 -15.69
N GLY A 128 -11.94 17.19 -16.04
CA GLY A 128 -10.59 17.60 -16.41
C GLY A 128 -9.70 18.00 -15.22
N ALA A 129 -10.05 17.60 -14.00
CA ALA A 129 -9.36 17.92 -12.76
C ALA A 129 -7.92 17.37 -12.70
N CYS A 130 -7.13 17.71 -11.68
CA CYS A 130 -5.81 17.15 -11.46
C CYS A 130 -5.82 15.63 -11.41
N SER A 131 -4.73 15.01 -11.87
CA SER A 131 -4.46 13.59 -11.67
C SER A 131 -3.49 13.38 -10.52
N LEU A 132 -3.77 12.41 -9.64
CA LEU A 132 -2.94 12.09 -8.49
C LEU A 132 -2.04 10.89 -8.75
N VAL A 133 -0.72 11.06 -8.68
CA VAL A 133 0.24 9.95 -8.71
C VAL A 133 0.47 9.44 -7.29
N LYS A 134 0.17 8.16 -7.07
CA LYS A 134 0.09 7.53 -5.74
C LYS A 134 1.41 6.84 -5.38
N THR A 135 2.38 7.57 -4.86
CA THR A 135 3.76 7.09 -4.62
C THR A 135 4.15 6.90 -3.15
N LEU A 136 3.22 7.04 -2.19
CA LEU A 136 3.52 6.98 -0.75
C LEU A 136 4.12 5.65 -0.28
N CYS A 137 3.65 4.52 -0.82
CA CYS A 137 3.91 3.22 -0.19
C CYS A 137 5.03 2.43 -0.87
N SER A 138 4.83 1.96 -2.09
CA SER A 138 5.66 0.91 -2.69
C SER A 138 6.29 1.28 -4.04
N SER A 139 6.17 2.52 -4.49
CA SER A 139 6.66 2.91 -5.83
C SER A 139 8.16 2.73 -5.98
N ALA A 140 8.97 3.16 -5.01
CA ALA A 140 10.40 2.95 -5.02
C ALA A 140 10.77 1.45 -4.98
N LYS A 141 10.04 0.67 -4.19
CA LYS A 141 10.18 -0.79 -4.10
C LYS A 141 9.86 -1.45 -5.45
N GLY A 142 8.72 -1.09 -6.04
CA GLY A 142 8.31 -1.58 -7.36
C GLY A 142 9.30 -1.18 -8.46
N ALA A 143 9.77 0.06 -8.48
CA ALA A 143 10.76 0.53 -9.45
C ALA A 143 12.08 -0.25 -9.33
N GLY A 144 12.58 -0.47 -8.11
CA GLY A 144 13.78 -1.28 -7.87
C GLY A 144 13.63 -2.71 -8.37
N TYR A 145 12.51 -3.36 -8.03
CA TYR A 145 12.20 -4.72 -8.49
C TYR A 145 12.05 -4.81 -10.01
N ASN A 146 11.21 -3.97 -10.59
CA ASN A 146 10.91 -4.01 -12.03
C ASN A 146 12.13 -3.65 -12.89
N SER A 147 13.09 -2.88 -12.36
CA SER A 147 14.35 -2.60 -13.07
C SER A 147 15.22 -3.83 -13.28
N VAL A 148 14.98 -4.92 -12.56
CA VAL A 148 15.66 -6.22 -12.70
C VAL A 148 14.75 -7.25 -13.38
N MET A 149 13.52 -7.37 -12.88
CA MET A 149 12.60 -8.46 -13.25
C MET A 149 11.58 -8.07 -14.34
N GLY A 150 11.57 -6.81 -14.78
CA GLY A 150 10.57 -6.31 -15.73
C GLY A 150 9.16 -6.47 -15.17
N SER A 151 8.28 -7.13 -15.92
CA SER A 151 6.89 -7.41 -15.52
C SER A 151 6.70 -8.77 -14.83
N THR A 152 7.78 -9.53 -14.58
CA THR A 152 7.71 -10.83 -13.92
C THR A 152 7.23 -10.65 -12.48
N GLY A 153 6.26 -11.46 -12.05
CA GLY A 153 5.76 -11.47 -10.67
C GLY A 153 6.81 -12.00 -9.69
N ALA A 154 6.73 -11.55 -8.45
CA ALA A 154 7.56 -12.06 -7.37
C ALA A 154 7.00 -13.41 -6.84
N LEU A 155 7.75 -14.06 -5.95
CA LEU A 155 7.33 -15.31 -5.31
C LEU A 155 6.01 -15.12 -4.54
N ASP A 156 5.01 -15.96 -4.83
CA ASP A 156 3.78 -16.00 -4.03
C ASP A 156 4.09 -16.58 -2.64
N PRO A 157 3.63 -15.95 -1.55
CA PRO A 157 3.92 -16.43 -0.19
C PRO A 157 3.46 -17.88 0.10
N ARG A 158 2.52 -18.43 -0.68
CA ARG A 158 2.11 -19.84 -0.55
C ARG A 158 3.20 -20.81 -0.98
N GLU A 159 4.09 -20.39 -1.89
CA GLU A 159 5.20 -21.20 -2.33
C GLU A 159 6.37 -21.21 -1.34
N LEU A 160 6.37 -20.36 -0.32
CA LEU A 160 7.40 -20.34 0.72
C LEU A 160 7.56 -21.68 1.45
N GLU A 161 6.57 -22.54 1.44
CA GLU A 161 6.70 -23.91 2.03
C GLU A 161 7.75 -24.77 1.33
N ASN A 162 8.01 -24.47 0.04
CA ASN A 162 9.00 -25.17 -0.78
C ASN A 162 10.42 -24.59 -0.63
N SER A 163 10.58 -23.48 0.10
CA SER A 163 11.91 -22.86 0.28
C SER A 163 12.78 -23.68 1.23
N ASP A 164 14.09 -23.63 1.00
CA ASP A 164 15.08 -24.37 1.79
C ASP A 164 15.81 -23.49 2.83
N TYR A 165 15.82 -22.18 2.61
CA TYR A 165 16.47 -21.16 3.45
C TYR A 165 15.73 -19.83 3.36
N TYR A 166 15.59 -19.13 4.47
CA TYR A 166 14.78 -17.91 4.51
C TYR A 166 15.57 -16.73 5.06
N ILE A 167 15.60 -15.63 4.31
CA ILE A 167 16.02 -14.32 4.80
C ILE A 167 14.79 -13.43 4.95
N VAL A 168 14.40 -13.11 6.18
CA VAL A 168 13.39 -12.09 6.49
C VAL A 168 14.10 -10.75 6.55
N TRP A 169 13.97 -9.93 5.52
CA TRP A 169 14.75 -8.70 5.34
C TRP A 169 13.86 -7.47 5.47
N GLY A 170 14.08 -6.66 6.51
CA GLY A 170 13.34 -5.43 6.78
C GLY A 170 11.83 -5.65 6.91
N SER A 171 11.39 -6.77 7.52
CA SER A 171 9.99 -7.19 7.54
C SER A 171 9.53 -7.66 8.91
N ASN A 172 8.69 -6.86 9.58
CA ASN A 172 7.99 -7.28 10.79
C ASN A 172 6.75 -8.11 10.41
N MET A 173 6.95 -9.39 10.11
CA MET A 173 5.87 -10.29 9.67
C MET A 173 4.78 -10.47 10.72
N LYS A 174 5.10 -10.37 12.01
CA LYS A 174 4.11 -10.45 13.11
C LYS A 174 3.05 -9.34 13.04
N ALA A 175 3.38 -8.20 12.45
CA ALA A 175 2.46 -7.07 12.30
C ALA A 175 1.87 -6.95 10.88
N THR A 176 2.61 -7.37 9.84
CA THR A 176 2.27 -7.04 8.44
C THR A 176 2.04 -8.24 7.53
N ARG A 177 2.49 -9.45 7.93
CA ARG A 177 2.37 -10.69 7.13
C ARG A 177 2.18 -11.91 8.05
N ILE A 178 1.26 -11.82 8.99
CA ILE A 178 1.06 -12.88 9.99
C ILE A 178 0.72 -14.22 9.35
N GLN A 179 0.15 -14.22 8.16
CA GLN A 179 -0.27 -15.41 7.42
C GLN A 179 0.90 -16.28 6.95
N ALA A 180 2.08 -15.67 6.77
CA ALA A 180 3.28 -16.42 6.40
C ALA A 180 4.10 -16.91 7.63
N LEU A 181 3.76 -16.49 8.84
CA LEU A 181 4.46 -16.95 10.06
C LEU A 181 4.33 -18.46 10.29
N PRO A 182 3.18 -19.12 10.11
CA PRO A 182 3.08 -20.58 10.29
C PRO A 182 4.06 -21.33 9.38
N THR A 183 4.28 -20.88 8.14
CA THR A 183 5.25 -21.46 7.21
C THR A 183 6.67 -21.39 7.78
N LEU A 184 7.08 -20.22 8.30
CA LEU A 184 8.42 -20.10 8.93
C LEU A 184 8.57 -20.96 10.19
N ILE A 185 7.52 -21.04 11.01
CA ILE A 185 7.54 -21.89 12.21
C ILE A 185 7.67 -23.36 11.84
N LYS A 186 6.95 -23.80 10.79
CA LYS A 186 7.04 -25.17 10.26
C LYS A 186 8.44 -25.44 9.71
N ALA A 187 8.95 -24.56 8.86
CA ALA A 187 10.28 -24.67 8.24
C ALA A 187 11.39 -24.84 9.28
N ARG A 188 11.38 -24.04 10.37
CA ARG A 188 12.34 -24.21 11.48
C ARG A 188 12.23 -25.57 12.18
N LYS A 189 11.03 -26.08 12.37
CA LYS A 189 10.83 -27.45 12.94
C LYS A 189 11.38 -28.53 12.04
N GLU A 190 11.43 -28.29 10.72
CA GLU A 190 11.99 -29.17 9.71
C GLU A 190 13.51 -28.96 9.54
N GLY A 191 14.15 -28.13 10.36
CA GLY A 191 15.58 -27.86 10.32
C GLY A 191 16.03 -26.85 9.26
N LYS A 192 15.09 -26.19 8.58
CA LYS A 192 15.39 -25.11 7.63
C LYS A 192 15.70 -23.82 8.36
N LYS A 193 16.72 -23.11 7.94
CA LYS A 193 17.21 -21.92 8.64
C LYS A 193 16.42 -20.67 8.25
N VAL A 194 16.09 -19.86 9.26
CA VAL A 194 15.44 -18.55 9.11
C VAL A 194 16.34 -17.47 9.71
N VAL A 195 16.82 -16.56 8.88
CA VAL A 195 17.66 -15.41 9.27
C VAL A 195 16.84 -14.13 9.20
N LEU A 196 16.93 -13.30 10.22
CA LEU A 196 16.38 -11.94 10.24
C LEU A 196 17.48 -10.92 9.96
N ILE A 197 17.30 -10.07 8.95
CA ILE A 197 18.10 -8.87 8.75
C ILE A 197 17.19 -7.66 8.98
N GLU A 198 17.49 -6.88 10.03
CA GLU A 198 16.62 -5.79 10.45
C GLU A 198 17.43 -4.73 11.23
N THR A 199 16.86 -3.55 11.40
CA THR A 199 17.44 -2.48 12.21
C THR A 199 17.15 -2.64 13.72
N TYR A 200 16.25 -3.55 14.07
CA TYR A 200 15.90 -3.95 15.45
C TYR A 200 15.38 -5.40 15.48
N SER A 201 15.67 -6.14 16.54
CA SER A 201 15.38 -7.58 16.61
C SER A 201 13.90 -7.90 16.91
N LYS A 202 13.28 -7.14 17.79
CA LYS A 202 11.90 -7.40 18.25
C LYS A 202 10.86 -6.78 17.30
N PRO A 203 9.72 -7.44 17.06
CA PRO A 203 9.23 -8.67 17.71
C PRO A 203 9.50 -9.98 16.94
N MET A 204 10.37 -9.96 15.90
CA MET A 204 10.59 -11.11 15.02
C MET A 204 11.61 -12.11 15.55
N GLU A 205 12.49 -11.71 16.46
CA GLU A 205 13.60 -12.49 17.02
C GLU A 205 13.24 -13.95 17.35
N LYS A 206 12.14 -14.18 18.07
CA LYS A 206 11.72 -15.52 18.48
C LYS A 206 11.30 -16.45 17.33
N TYR A 207 11.09 -15.91 16.14
CA TYR A 207 10.68 -16.66 14.95
C TYR A 207 11.86 -16.96 14.01
N CYS A 208 13.06 -16.56 14.37
CA CYS A 208 14.27 -16.68 13.55
C CYS A 208 15.36 -17.45 14.33
N ASP A 209 16.25 -18.09 13.60
CA ASP A 209 17.39 -18.83 14.17
C ASP A 209 18.61 -17.93 14.36
N GLU A 210 18.72 -16.90 13.52
CA GLU A 210 19.79 -15.91 13.57
C GLU A 210 19.23 -14.51 13.32
N VAL A 211 19.75 -13.52 14.04
CA VAL A 211 19.38 -12.11 13.90
C VAL A 211 20.63 -11.30 13.59
N ILE A 212 20.60 -10.63 12.44
CA ILE A 212 21.66 -9.76 11.95
C ILE A 212 21.14 -8.33 11.99
N LEU A 213 21.70 -7.50 12.88
CA LEU A 213 21.35 -6.09 12.97
C LEU A 213 22.19 -5.28 11.99
N ILE A 214 21.51 -4.46 11.21
CA ILE A 214 22.13 -3.63 10.16
C ILE A 214 21.88 -2.15 10.42
N LYS A 215 22.85 -1.29 10.12
CA LYS A 215 22.65 0.17 10.14
C LYS A 215 21.57 0.55 9.13
N PRO A 216 20.61 1.43 9.52
CA PRO A 216 19.51 1.85 8.64
C PRO A 216 19.99 2.38 7.28
N GLY A 217 19.39 1.89 6.18
CA GLY A 217 19.68 2.36 4.81
C GLY A 217 20.94 1.79 4.17
N THR A 218 21.62 0.83 4.80
CA THR A 218 22.87 0.24 4.28
C THR A 218 22.69 -1.17 3.67
N ASP A 219 21.47 -1.61 3.54
CA ASP A 219 21.09 -2.95 3.06
C ASP A 219 21.66 -3.28 1.67
N GLY A 220 21.79 -2.26 0.78
CA GLY A 220 22.39 -2.42 -0.54
C GLY A 220 23.86 -2.80 -0.48
N ALA A 221 24.61 -2.30 0.51
CA ALA A 221 26.01 -2.65 0.71
C ALA A 221 26.16 -4.11 1.14
N LEU A 222 25.28 -4.60 2.01
CA LEU A 222 25.23 -6.02 2.39
C LEU A 222 24.95 -6.90 1.16
N ALA A 223 23.97 -6.57 0.35
CA ALA A 223 23.62 -7.34 -0.85
C ALA A 223 24.80 -7.40 -1.85
N LEU A 224 25.50 -6.28 -2.06
CA LEU A 224 26.71 -6.22 -2.92
C LEU A 224 27.83 -7.10 -2.38
N ALA A 225 28.10 -7.05 -1.09
CA ALA A 225 29.16 -7.85 -0.48
C ALA A 225 28.85 -9.36 -0.50
N MET A 226 27.58 -9.73 -0.29
CA MET A 226 27.19 -11.14 -0.46
C MET A 226 27.43 -11.62 -1.89
N MET A 227 27.06 -10.82 -2.90
CA MET A 227 27.32 -11.16 -4.30
C MET A 227 28.82 -11.16 -4.63
N ASN A 228 29.64 -10.28 -4.02
CA ASN A 228 31.09 -10.33 -4.14
C ASN A 228 31.65 -11.68 -3.66
N VAL A 229 31.26 -12.13 -2.44
CA VAL A 229 31.66 -13.45 -1.92
C VAL A 229 31.27 -14.58 -2.90
N MET A 230 30.04 -14.52 -3.41
CA MET A 230 29.56 -15.55 -4.36
C MET A 230 30.43 -15.60 -5.64
N VAL A 231 30.84 -14.44 -6.15
CA VAL A 231 31.73 -14.39 -7.34
C VAL A 231 33.12 -14.88 -7.03
N GLU A 232 33.71 -14.44 -5.93
CA GLU A 232 35.09 -14.84 -5.55
C GLU A 232 35.21 -16.35 -5.24
N GLU A 233 34.10 -16.97 -4.76
CA GLU A 233 34.06 -18.38 -4.41
C GLU A 233 33.32 -19.26 -5.45
N ASN A 234 32.89 -18.69 -6.59
CA ASN A 234 32.17 -19.37 -7.66
C ASN A 234 30.87 -20.06 -7.20
N LEU A 235 30.10 -19.37 -6.33
CA LEU A 235 28.85 -19.86 -5.77
C LEU A 235 27.60 -19.36 -6.54
N GLN A 236 27.76 -18.45 -7.50
CA GLN A 236 26.69 -17.96 -8.35
C GLN A 236 26.33 -18.99 -9.45
N ASP A 237 25.12 -18.92 -9.96
CA ASP A 237 24.71 -19.68 -11.13
C ASP A 237 25.12 -18.95 -12.41
N GLU A 238 26.39 -19.12 -12.80
CA GLU A 238 27.04 -18.41 -13.93
C GLU A 238 26.29 -18.67 -15.25
N GLU A 239 25.90 -19.92 -15.54
CA GLU A 239 25.19 -20.28 -16.77
C GLU A 239 23.84 -19.56 -16.85
N PHE A 240 23.04 -19.62 -15.78
CA PHE A 240 21.76 -18.94 -15.70
C PHE A 240 21.90 -17.42 -15.89
N LEU A 241 22.89 -16.82 -15.23
CA LEU A 241 23.11 -15.36 -15.29
C LEU A 241 23.56 -14.91 -16.68
N LEU A 242 24.40 -15.70 -17.37
CA LEU A 242 24.83 -15.42 -18.74
C LEU A 242 23.68 -15.55 -19.74
N GLU A 243 22.84 -16.58 -19.58
CA GLU A 243 21.78 -16.88 -20.54
C GLU A 243 20.54 -15.97 -20.32
N LYS A 244 20.15 -15.71 -19.06
CA LYS A 244 18.86 -15.10 -18.70
C LYS A 244 18.94 -13.67 -18.21
N SER A 245 20.14 -13.07 -18.14
CA SER A 245 20.24 -11.65 -17.71
C SER A 245 21.00 -10.78 -18.72
N ILE A 246 20.82 -9.47 -18.59
CA ILE A 246 21.53 -8.45 -19.38
C ILE A 246 22.49 -7.71 -18.45
N GLY A 247 23.75 -7.53 -18.89
CA GLY A 247 24.76 -6.75 -18.16
C GLY A 247 25.44 -7.49 -17.00
N TYR A 248 25.28 -8.81 -16.89
CA TYR A 248 25.91 -9.59 -15.82
C TYR A 248 27.43 -9.50 -15.85
N GLN A 249 28.08 -9.59 -17.03
CA GLN A 249 29.55 -9.55 -17.15
C GLN A 249 30.15 -8.22 -16.67
N GLU A 250 29.50 -7.11 -17.01
CA GLU A 250 29.90 -5.77 -16.55
C GLU A 250 29.67 -5.63 -15.04
N PHE A 251 28.53 -6.09 -14.56
CA PHE A 251 28.21 -6.07 -13.13
C PHE A 251 29.18 -6.92 -12.31
N LYS A 252 29.51 -8.14 -12.78
CA LYS A 252 30.51 -9.03 -12.15
C LYS A 252 31.84 -8.33 -11.94
N LYS A 253 32.31 -7.56 -12.93
CA LYS A 253 33.56 -6.79 -12.81
C LYS A 253 33.48 -5.72 -11.71
N THR A 254 32.33 -5.07 -11.54
CA THR A 254 32.17 -4.04 -10.53
C THR A 254 32.13 -4.60 -9.11
N LEU A 255 31.72 -5.87 -8.94
CA LEU A 255 31.60 -6.49 -7.62
C LEU A 255 32.93 -6.61 -6.88
N LYS A 256 34.07 -6.64 -7.55
CA LYS A 256 35.42 -6.75 -6.94
C LYS A 256 35.71 -5.68 -5.88
N GLN A 257 35.13 -4.48 -6.00
CA GLN A 257 35.33 -3.39 -5.05
C GLN A 257 34.47 -3.48 -3.79
N TYR A 258 33.39 -4.29 -3.82
CA TYR A 258 32.43 -4.38 -2.75
C TYR A 258 32.70 -5.56 -1.80
N THR A 259 33.89 -5.57 -1.22
CA THR A 259 34.36 -6.66 -0.34
C THR A 259 33.56 -6.75 0.97
N PRO A 260 33.54 -7.91 1.68
CA PRO A 260 32.96 -8.01 3.01
C PRO A 260 33.52 -7.00 4.01
N LYS A 261 34.84 -6.67 3.92
CA LYS A 261 35.48 -5.65 4.76
C LYS A 261 34.89 -4.24 4.49
N TRP A 262 34.75 -3.87 3.21
CA TRP A 262 34.08 -2.62 2.85
C TRP A 262 32.65 -2.54 3.38
N ALA A 263 31.90 -3.62 3.28
CA ALA A 263 30.52 -3.65 3.77
C ALA A 263 30.44 -3.63 5.31
N GLU A 264 31.37 -4.23 6.03
CA GLU A 264 31.48 -4.16 7.49
C GLU A 264 31.56 -2.71 7.99
N GLU A 265 32.38 -1.89 7.36
CA GLU A 265 32.55 -0.47 7.71
C GLU A 265 31.23 0.33 7.52
N ILE A 266 30.45 0.01 6.50
CA ILE A 266 29.20 0.68 6.15
C ILE A 266 28.04 0.15 6.97
N THR A 267 27.88 -1.16 7.02
CA THR A 267 26.67 -1.82 7.60
C THR A 267 26.77 -2.04 9.09
N GLY A 268 27.99 -2.10 9.63
CA GLY A 268 28.26 -2.53 11.01
C GLY A 268 28.14 -4.04 11.24
N ILE A 269 27.98 -4.83 10.18
CA ILE A 269 27.94 -6.30 10.24
C ILE A 269 29.36 -6.83 10.08
N PRO A 270 29.89 -7.67 10.98
CA PRO A 270 31.22 -8.25 10.86
C PRO A 270 31.39 -8.98 9.52
N LYS A 271 32.55 -8.78 8.87
CA LYS A 271 32.86 -9.38 7.56
C LYS A 271 32.65 -10.91 7.53
N ASP A 272 33.01 -11.60 8.63
CA ASP A 272 32.87 -13.06 8.70
C ASP A 272 31.39 -13.50 8.74
N VAL A 273 30.51 -12.67 9.34
CA VAL A 273 29.06 -12.89 9.29
C VAL A 273 28.53 -12.71 7.88
N ILE A 274 29.02 -11.71 7.13
CA ILE A 274 28.65 -11.48 5.72
C ILE A 274 29.06 -12.67 4.85
N VAL A 275 30.30 -13.15 5.00
CA VAL A 275 30.81 -14.32 4.26
C VAL A 275 29.99 -15.57 4.59
N LYS A 276 29.72 -15.83 5.87
CA LYS A 276 28.88 -16.96 6.31
C LYS A 276 27.49 -16.89 5.69
N LEU A 277 26.83 -15.74 5.77
CA LEU A 277 25.48 -15.52 5.23
C LEU A 277 25.43 -15.77 3.71
N ALA A 278 26.42 -15.28 2.95
CA ALA A 278 26.51 -15.49 1.51
C ALA A 278 26.65 -16.97 1.15
N ARG A 279 27.53 -17.71 1.85
CA ARG A 279 27.76 -19.15 1.67
C ARG A 279 26.52 -19.97 1.99
N GLU A 280 25.87 -19.68 3.13
CA GLU A 280 24.64 -20.39 3.54
C GLU A 280 23.52 -20.16 2.52
N TYR A 281 23.32 -18.91 2.08
CA TYR A 281 22.31 -18.57 1.08
C TYR A 281 22.54 -19.32 -0.24
N ALA A 282 23.79 -19.40 -0.68
CA ALA A 282 24.16 -20.04 -1.94
C ALA A 282 24.26 -21.58 -1.87
N SER A 283 24.25 -22.17 -0.66
CA SER A 283 24.39 -23.63 -0.49
C SER A 283 23.13 -24.43 -0.77
N VAL A 284 21.97 -23.77 -0.92
CA VAL A 284 20.67 -24.40 -1.12
C VAL A 284 20.06 -24.06 -2.47
N LYS A 285 19.15 -24.91 -2.98
CA LYS A 285 18.55 -24.71 -4.30
C LYS A 285 17.48 -23.61 -4.34
N ALA A 286 16.65 -23.54 -3.31
CA ALA A 286 15.50 -22.65 -3.26
C ALA A 286 15.56 -21.68 -2.06
N PRO A 287 16.57 -20.79 -1.97
CA PRO A 287 16.57 -19.78 -0.93
C PRO A 287 15.54 -18.68 -1.23
N ALA A 288 14.80 -18.22 -0.20
CA ALA A 288 13.82 -17.17 -0.30
C ALA A 288 14.24 -15.91 0.48
N ILE A 289 14.07 -14.75 -0.14
CA ILE A 289 14.16 -13.45 0.54
C ILE A 289 12.75 -12.89 0.73
N ILE A 290 12.31 -12.75 1.98
CA ILE A 290 11.03 -12.12 2.35
C ILE A 290 11.26 -10.64 2.62
N LEU A 291 11.11 -9.81 1.57
CA LEU A 291 11.46 -8.41 1.62
C LEU A 291 10.32 -7.54 2.19
N GLY A 292 10.60 -6.83 3.27
CA GLY A 292 9.73 -5.81 3.83
C GLY A 292 9.67 -4.53 2.99
N SER A 293 8.82 -3.57 3.39
CA SER A 293 8.76 -2.25 2.75
C SER A 293 9.69 -1.23 3.42
N GLY A 294 10.27 -1.54 4.57
CA GLY A 294 11.22 -0.69 5.28
C GLY A 294 12.43 -0.30 4.43
N ASN A 295 13.00 -1.27 3.71
CA ASN A 295 14.15 -1.09 2.83
C ASN A 295 13.97 -0.02 1.74
N SER A 296 12.72 0.28 1.33
CA SER A 296 12.42 1.28 0.32
C SER A 296 12.11 2.68 0.88
N ARG A 297 12.24 2.90 2.20
CA ARG A 297 11.90 4.19 2.86
C ARG A 297 13.07 5.16 2.98
N TYR A 298 14.24 4.77 2.53
CA TYR A 298 15.44 5.59 2.51
C TYR A 298 15.62 6.27 1.14
N THR A 299 16.47 7.30 1.08
CA THR A 299 16.77 8.04 -0.16
C THR A 299 17.26 7.12 -1.27
N ASN A 300 18.04 6.09 -0.93
CA ASN A 300 18.56 5.08 -1.84
C ASN A 300 17.66 3.82 -1.95
N GLY A 301 16.44 3.87 -1.40
CA GLY A 301 15.56 2.69 -1.24
C GLY A 301 15.25 1.94 -2.53
N GLY A 302 15.09 2.65 -3.66
CA GLY A 302 14.89 2.01 -4.96
C GLY A 302 16.12 1.19 -5.40
N MET A 303 17.33 1.73 -5.23
CA MET A 303 18.58 1.03 -5.53
C MET A 303 18.80 -0.15 -4.57
N THR A 304 18.54 0.03 -3.28
CA THR A 304 18.59 -1.05 -2.29
C THR A 304 17.73 -2.24 -2.71
N VAL A 305 16.47 -1.99 -3.10
CA VAL A 305 15.57 -3.06 -3.56
C VAL A 305 16.08 -3.70 -4.85
N ARG A 306 16.62 -2.91 -5.79
CA ARG A 306 17.23 -3.42 -7.00
C ARG A 306 18.37 -4.42 -6.69
N LEU A 307 19.27 -4.06 -5.78
CA LEU A 307 20.42 -4.91 -5.40
C LEU A 307 19.97 -6.18 -4.68
N ILE A 308 18.99 -6.09 -3.76
CA ILE A 308 18.42 -7.27 -3.10
C ILE A 308 17.69 -8.17 -4.12
N THR A 309 17.06 -7.58 -5.15
CA THR A 309 16.42 -8.35 -6.23
C THR A 309 17.46 -9.07 -7.07
N ILE A 310 18.58 -8.42 -7.41
CA ILE A 310 19.70 -9.09 -8.12
C ILE A 310 20.23 -10.25 -7.28
N LEU A 311 20.47 -10.02 -5.98
CA LEU A 311 20.91 -11.09 -5.07
C LEU A 311 19.94 -12.29 -5.08
N SER A 312 18.62 -12.03 -5.12
CA SER A 312 17.62 -13.10 -5.07
C SER A 312 17.59 -14.02 -6.28
N ILE A 313 18.19 -13.61 -7.38
CA ILE A 313 18.32 -14.42 -8.61
C ILE A 313 19.74 -14.92 -8.85
N PHE A 314 20.70 -14.45 -8.06
CA PHE A 314 22.14 -14.62 -8.33
C PHE A 314 22.61 -16.07 -8.28
N THR A 315 21.92 -16.90 -7.49
CA THR A 315 22.15 -18.35 -7.38
C THR A 315 21.23 -19.19 -8.26
N GLY A 316 20.49 -18.58 -9.19
CA GLY A 316 19.50 -19.26 -10.00
C GLY A 316 18.26 -19.77 -9.21
N ALA A 317 18.04 -19.24 -7.98
CA ALA A 317 16.98 -19.67 -7.08
C ALA A 317 15.59 -19.67 -7.72
N ILE A 318 15.30 -18.72 -8.60
CA ILE A 318 14.00 -18.58 -9.27
C ILE A 318 13.65 -19.74 -10.23
N LYS A 319 14.59 -20.62 -10.54
CA LYS A 319 14.34 -21.84 -11.30
C LYS A 319 13.56 -22.89 -10.50
N TYR A 320 13.50 -22.74 -9.19
CA TYR A 320 12.93 -23.72 -8.27
C TYR A 320 11.71 -23.15 -7.52
N PRO A 321 10.65 -23.95 -7.31
CA PRO A 321 9.55 -23.58 -6.44
C PRO A 321 10.05 -23.16 -5.06
N GLY A 322 9.57 -22.03 -4.56
CA GLY A 322 9.98 -21.48 -3.26
C GLY A 322 11.23 -20.61 -3.28
N GLY A 323 11.98 -20.58 -4.39
CA GLY A 323 13.18 -19.75 -4.51
C GLY A 323 12.91 -18.34 -5.05
N GLY A 324 13.71 -17.35 -4.60
CA GLY A 324 13.67 -15.99 -5.09
C GLY A 324 13.12 -14.97 -4.09
N LEU A 325 12.53 -13.87 -4.58
CA LEU A 325 12.09 -12.74 -3.75
C LEU A 325 10.58 -12.74 -3.55
N CYS A 326 10.15 -12.81 -2.30
CA CYS A 326 8.78 -12.60 -1.83
C CYS A 326 8.63 -11.20 -1.23
N GLY A 327 7.59 -10.47 -1.58
CA GLY A 327 7.32 -9.18 -0.92
C GLY A 327 7.00 -8.03 -1.84
N VAL A 328 7.11 -8.23 -3.14
CA VAL A 328 6.51 -7.44 -4.20
C VAL A 328 5.26 -8.19 -4.69
N SER A 329 4.47 -7.61 -5.56
CA SER A 329 3.29 -8.31 -6.10
C SER A 329 3.70 -9.58 -6.84
N PRO A 330 3.10 -10.74 -6.51
CA PRO A 330 3.42 -12.00 -7.19
C PRO A 330 2.81 -12.08 -8.59
N THR A 331 1.95 -11.13 -8.95
CA THR A 331 1.33 -11.07 -10.28
C THR A 331 1.12 -9.65 -10.74
N SER A 332 1.07 -9.47 -12.05
CA SER A 332 0.56 -8.24 -12.65
C SER A 332 -0.96 -8.15 -12.43
N LEU A 333 -1.42 -7.01 -11.95
CA LEU A 333 -2.85 -6.70 -11.85
C LEU A 333 -3.42 -6.10 -13.15
N SER A 334 -2.69 -6.23 -14.27
CA SER A 334 -3.09 -5.70 -15.58
C SER A 334 -4.34 -6.36 -16.16
N TYR A 335 -4.68 -7.58 -15.71
CA TYR A 335 -5.92 -8.25 -16.08
C TYR A 335 -7.17 -7.62 -15.47
N ILE A 336 -7.02 -6.78 -14.43
CA ILE A 336 -8.13 -6.03 -13.85
C ILE A 336 -8.38 -4.78 -14.70
N ARG A 337 -9.48 -4.76 -15.43
CA ARG A 337 -9.94 -3.66 -16.29
C ARG A 337 -10.43 -2.47 -15.45
N LYS A 338 -9.51 -1.80 -14.76
CA LYS A 338 -9.82 -0.62 -13.93
C LYS A 338 -10.32 0.57 -14.77
N ASP A 339 -9.94 0.62 -16.04
CA ASP A 339 -10.37 1.62 -17.00
C ASP A 339 -11.91 1.72 -17.13
N ILE A 340 -12.63 0.60 -16.97
CA ILE A 340 -14.10 0.58 -16.95
C ILE A 340 -14.66 1.43 -15.79
N ILE A 341 -13.95 1.47 -14.65
CA ILE A 341 -14.37 2.21 -13.45
C ILE A 341 -13.80 3.64 -13.45
N THR A 342 -12.54 3.78 -13.83
CA THR A 342 -11.83 5.08 -13.78
C THR A 342 -12.12 5.98 -14.98
N ARG A 343 -12.63 5.42 -16.08
CA ARG A 343 -13.03 6.11 -17.32
C ARG A 343 -12.00 7.16 -17.77
N PRO A 344 -10.76 6.76 -18.09
CA PRO A 344 -9.75 7.70 -18.61
C PRO A 344 -10.15 8.33 -19.96
N ASP A 345 -11.04 7.65 -20.71
CA ASP A 345 -11.64 8.12 -21.95
C ASP A 345 -12.53 9.38 -21.79
N PHE A 346 -13.02 9.66 -20.57
CA PHE A 346 -13.79 10.87 -20.30
C PHE A 346 -12.93 12.14 -20.27
N ARG A 347 -11.62 12.01 -20.18
CA ARG A 347 -10.72 13.15 -20.12
C ARG A 347 -10.45 13.73 -21.50
N THR A 348 -10.67 15.04 -21.64
CA THR A 348 -10.46 15.77 -22.91
C THR A 348 -9.26 16.72 -22.86
N ASN A 349 -8.66 16.95 -21.69
CA ASN A 349 -7.53 17.85 -21.49
C ASN A 349 -6.26 17.08 -21.04
N LYS A 350 -5.09 17.73 -21.18
CA LYS A 350 -3.87 17.25 -20.55
C LYS A 350 -3.96 17.46 -19.04
N ALA A 351 -3.88 16.38 -18.26
CA ALA A 351 -3.96 16.47 -16.81
C ALA A 351 -2.75 17.22 -16.21
N ARG A 352 -3.03 18.14 -15.27
CA ARG A 352 -2.00 18.55 -14.29
C ARG A 352 -1.78 17.36 -13.33
N VAL A 353 -0.55 16.85 -13.28
CA VAL A 353 -0.20 15.68 -12.47
C VAL A 353 0.44 16.14 -11.18
N ILE A 354 -0.12 15.72 -10.05
CA ILE A 354 0.41 16.00 -8.71
C ILE A 354 0.80 14.69 -8.04
N ASN A 355 2.05 14.61 -7.58
CA ASN A 355 2.49 13.47 -6.77
C ASN A 355 1.91 13.62 -5.35
N ILE A 356 1.34 12.56 -4.80
CA ILE A 356 0.73 12.57 -3.47
C ILE A 356 1.68 13.08 -2.37
N ASN A 357 2.99 12.81 -2.48
CA ASN A 357 4.00 13.33 -1.56
C ASN A 357 4.19 14.87 -1.67
N GLN A 358 3.71 15.47 -2.73
CA GLN A 358 3.80 16.92 -3.01
C GLN A 358 2.48 17.65 -2.82
N VAL A 359 1.44 16.99 -2.35
CA VAL A 359 0.12 17.62 -2.11
C VAL A 359 0.25 18.83 -1.20
N SER A 360 1.00 18.74 -0.09
CA SER A 360 1.23 19.86 0.80
C SER A 360 1.89 21.07 0.10
N SER A 361 2.79 20.84 -0.83
CA SER A 361 3.43 21.90 -1.63
C SER A 361 2.46 22.47 -2.67
N ALA A 362 1.67 21.64 -3.33
CA ALA A 362 0.66 22.09 -4.28
C ALA A 362 -0.42 22.98 -3.62
N LEU A 363 -0.78 22.71 -2.37
CA LEU A 363 -1.77 23.52 -1.64
C LEU A 363 -1.26 24.91 -1.26
N VAL A 364 0.04 25.16 -1.25
CA VAL A 364 0.64 26.47 -0.96
C VAL A 364 1.33 27.11 -2.17
N ASP A 365 1.17 26.51 -3.35
CA ASP A 365 1.70 27.06 -4.62
C ASP A 365 0.85 28.24 -5.08
N GLU A 366 1.44 29.42 -5.09
CA GLU A 366 0.79 30.66 -5.50
C GLU A 366 0.75 30.84 -7.03
N ASN A 367 1.67 30.20 -7.76
CA ASN A 367 1.75 30.32 -9.22
C ASN A 367 0.66 29.49 -9.92
N GLN A 368 0.29 28.36 -9.32
CA GLN A 368 -0.76 27.49 -9.81
C GLN A 368 -1.67 27.05 -8.65
N PRO A 369 -2.50 27.95 -8.10
CA PRO A 369 -3.23 27.67 -6.88
C PRO A 369 -4.27 26.58 -7.08
N ILE A 370 -4.30 25.63 -6.13
CA ILE A 370 -5.42 24.71 -5.97
C ILE A 370 -6.54 25.49 -5.27
N LYS A 371 -7.75 25.50 -5.84
CA LYS A 371 -8.94 26.17 -5.32
C LYS A 371 -9.95 25.22 -4.70
N SER A 372 -9.89 23.92 -5.08
CA SER A 372 -10.70 22.90 -4.40
C SER A 372 -9.86 21.64 -4.14
N LEU A 373 -9.99 21.13 -2.91
CA LEU A 373 -9.45 19.84 -2.48
C LEU A 373 -10.60 18.90 -2.15
N PHE A 374 -10.65 17.74 -2.79
CA PHE A 374 -11.61 16.69 -2.47
C PHE A 374 -10.88 15.46 -1.90
N VAL A 375 -11.16 15.11 -0.65
CA VAL A 375 -10.49 14.00 0.04
C VAL A 375 -11.47 12.86 0.28
N TYR A 376 -11.09 11.64 -0.11
CA TYR A 376 -11.81 10.42 0.24
C TYR A 376 -10.84 9.24 0.40
N ALA A 377 -11.20 8.23 1.16
CA ALA A 377 -10.35 7.07 1.43
C ALA A 377 -8.90 7.44 1.82
N SER A 378 -8.72 8.58 2.51
CA SER A 378 -7.42 9.12 2.92
C SER A 378 -7.57 10.14 4.05
N ASN A 379 -6.56 10.23 4.92
CA ASN A 379 -6.41 11.30 5.91
C ASN A 379 -5.06 12.01 5.70
N PRO A 380 -4.96 12.97 4.77
CA PRO A 380 -3.69 13.60 4.37
C PRO A 380 -2.87 14.18 5.52
N ILE A 381 -3.47 14.86 6.49
CA ILE A 381 -2.75 15.40 7.66
C ILE A 381 -2.05 14.29 8.45
N GLY A 382 -2.71 13.14 8.60
CA GLY A 382 -2.17 12.00 9.36
C GLY A 382 -1.23 11.09 8.57
N SER A 383 -1.18 11.19 7.23
CA SER A 383 -0.52 10.18 6.40
C SER A 383 0.41 10.68 5.30
N ILE A 384 0.41 11.99 5.01
CA ILE A 384 1.30 12.60 4.01
C ILE A 384 2.39 13.42 4.70
N SER A 385 3.59 13.42 4.13
CA SER A 385 4.74 14.15 4.65
C SER A 385 4.50 15.67 4.68
N ASN A 386 5.23 16.37 5.56
CA ASN A 386 5.20 17.81 5.71
C ASN A 386 3.84 18.33 6.23
N GLN A 387 3.43 17.80 7.38
CA GLN A 387 2.14 18.09 8.03
C GLN A 387 1.90 19.60 8.24
N ASN A 388 2.91 20.36 8.71
CA ASN A 388 2.76 21.80 8.94
C ASN A 388 2.43 22.56 7.64
N LYS A 389 3.06 22.19 6.53
CA LYS A 389 2.77 22.77 5.21
C LYS A 389 1.36 22.36 4.74
N MET A 390 0.93 21.12 5.01
CA MET A 390 -0.42 20.65 4.72
C MET A 390 -1.46 21.50 5.47
N ILE A 391 -1.27 21.71 6.76
CA ILE A 391 -2.15 22.53 7.58
C ILE A 391 -2.18 23.97 7.07
N LYS A 392 -1.01 24.57 6.76
CA LYS A 392 -0.93 25.92 6.16
C LYS A 392 -1.79 26.02 4.89
N GLY A 393 -1.72 25.01 4.01
CA GLY A 393 -2.54 24.97 2.80
C GLY A 393 -4.03 24.84 3.09
N LEU A 394 -4.41 23.95 4.03
CA LEU A 394 -5.80 23.74 4.41
C LEU A 394 -6.46 24.93 5.12
N MET A 395 -5.66 25.77 5.78
CA MET A 395 -6.13 27.00 6.44
C MET A 395 -6.47 28.14 5.48
N ARG A 396 -6.14 28.02 4.19
CA ARG A 396 -6.44 29.07 3.20
C ARG A 396 -7.96 29.27 3.05
N ASP A 397 -8.41 30.50 3.11
CA ASP A 397 -9.84 30.85 2.94
C ASP A 397 -10.33 30.66 1.50
N ASP A 398 -9.42 30.79 0.52
CA ASP A 398 -9.72 30.60 -0.90
C ASP A 398 -9.65 29.13 -1.37
N LEU A 399 -9.35 28.18 -0.48
CA LEU A 399 -9.37 26.75 -0.74
C LEU A 399 -10.69 26.15 -0.26
N PHE A 400 -11.53 25.69 -1.16
CA PHE A 400 -12.72 24.94 -0.82
C PHE A 400 -12.38 23.44 -0.60
N THR A 401 -12.57 22.94 0.62
CA THR A 401 -12.18 21.57 1.01
C THR A 401 -13.40 20.72 1.32
N VAL A 402 -13.52 19.57 0.65
CA VAL A 402 -14.55 18.55 0.90
C VAL A 402 -13.88 17.27 1.35
N VAL A 403 -14.41 16.64 2.41
CA VAL A 403 -13.89 15.38 2.95
C VAL A 403 -15.01 14.37 3.09
N HIS A 404 -14.88 13.21 2.43
CA HIS A 404 -15.79 12.07 2.59
C HIS A 404 -15.16 11.05 3.56
N GLU A 405 -15.66 10.99 4.79
CA GLU A 405 -15.03 10.26 5.87
C GLU A 405 -16.06 9.67 6.87
N ARG A 406 -15.65 8.66 7.61
CA ARG A 406 -16.45 7.98 8.64
C ARG A 406 -16.39 8.67 10.00
N PHE A 407 -15.27 9.32 10.28
CA PHE A 407 -14.97 9.97 11.56
C PHE A 407 -14.43 11.38 11.33
N MET A 408 -14.52 12.22 12.37
CA MET A 408 -13.92 13.55 12.35
C MET A 408 -12.39 13.45 12.51
N THR A 409 -11.72 13.12 11.40
CA THR A 409 -10.26 13.05 11.33
C THR A 409 -9.62 14.42 11.40
N ASP A 410 -8.28 14.46 11.58
CA ASP A 410 -7.56 15.73 11.59
C ASP A 410 -7.74 16.51 10.27
N THR A 411 -7.80 15.82 9.12
CA THR A 411 -8.11 16.47 7.84
C THR A 411 -9.55 16.99 7.79
N ALA A 412 -10.51 16.22 8.28
CA ALA A 412 -11.92 16.59 8.24
C ALA A 412 -12.22 17.87 9.05
N LYS A 413 -11.47 18.16 10.13
CA LYS A 413 -11.61 19.39 10.92
C LYS A 413 -11.39 20.68 10.11
N TYR A 414 -10.64 20.60 9.01
CA TYR A 414 -10.34 21.75 8.13
C TYR A 414 -11.28 21.84 6.91
N ALA A 415 -12.19 20.88 6.76
CA ALA A 415 -13.11 20.85 5.63
C ALA A 415 -14.17 21.97 5.71
N ASP A 416 -14.64 22.40 4.55
CA ASP A 416 -15.82 23.24 4.41
C ASP A 416 -17.09 22.38 4.44
N ILE A 417 -17.02 21.18 3.82
CA ILE A 417 -18.09 20.18 3.85
C ILE A 417 -17.49 18.81 4.22
N VAL A 418 -18.13 18.11 5.16
CA VAL A 418 -17.83 16.72 5.50
C VAL A 418 -19.01 15.83 5.14
N LEU A 419 -18.74 14.80 4.36
CA LEU A 419 -19.75 13.84 3.87
C LEU A 419 -19.62 12.51 4.61
N PRO A 420 -20.73 11.88 5.06
CA PRO A 420 -20.70 10.64 5.83
C PRO A 420 -20.46 9.42 4.94
N ALA A 421 -19.36 8.70 5.21
CA ALA A 421 -18.93 7.53 4.45
C ALA A 421 -19.38 6.19 5.08
N THR A 422 -19.56 5.17 4.22
CA THR A 422 -19.80 3.80 4.64
C THR A 422 -18.52 3.09 5.09
N PHE A 423 -18.70 2.04 5.92
CA PHE A 423 -17.68 1.00 6.10
C PHE A 423 -17.75 -0.05 4.98
N SER A 424 -16.67 -0.80 4.77
CA SER A 424 -16.61 -1.85 3.74
C SER A 424 -17.68 -2.94 3.88
N VAL A 425 -18.16 -3.19 5.08
CA VAL A 425 -19.20 -4.18 5.39
C VAL A 425 -20.62 -3.68 5.13
N GLU A 426 -20.76 -2.40 4.78
CA GLU A 426 -22.02 -1.71 4.45
C GLU A 426 -22.19 -1.53 2.93
N GLN A 427 -21.32 -2.13 2.11
CA GLN A 427 -21.33 -2.03 0.65
C GLN A 427 -20.74 -3.28 0.01
N ASP A 428 -21.08 -3.52 -1.26
CA ASP A 428 -20.44 -4.55 -2.06
C ASP A 428 -19.19 -4.01 -2.74
N ASP A 429 -18.14 -4.84 -2.86
CA ASP A 429 -16.90 -4.45 -3.53
C ASP A 429 -16.12 -5.67 -4.03
N VAL A 430 -15.04 -5.43 -4.77
CA VAL A 430 -14.07 -6.43 -5.22
C VAL A 430 -12.69 -6.08 -4.68
N TYR A 431 -12.00 -7.07 -4.14
CA TYR A 431 -10.65 -6.90 -3.59
C TYR A 431 -9.64 -7.76 -4.34
N THR A 432 -8.49 -7.16 -4.61
CA THR A 432 -7.29 -7.88 -5.04
C THR A 432 -6.26 -7.81 -3.94
N SER A 433 -5.50 -8.88 -3.76
CA SER A 433 -4.29 -8.85 -2.92
C SER A 433 -3.10 -8.37 -3.75
N TYR A 434 -2.25 -7.53 -3.18
CA TYR A 434 -0.96 -7.19 -3.79
C TYR A 434 0.21 -8.02 -3.25
N GLY A 435 -0.07 -8.98 -2.38
CA GLY A 435 0.93 -9.91 -1.83
C GLY A 435 0.63 -11.38 -2.11
N TYR A 436 -0.55 -11.68 -2.67
CA TYR A 436 -0.99 -13.03 -3.06
C TYR A 436 -1.75 -12.97 -4.37
N CYS A 437 -1.75 -14.03 -5.15
CA CYS A 437 -2.57 -14.15 -6.37
C CYS A 437 -4.03 -14.47 -6.01
N THR A 438 -4.74 -13.50 -5.40
CA THR A 438 -6.14 -13.66 -4.99
C THR A 438 -7.02 -12.51 -5.48
N LEU A 439 -8.23 -12.87 -5.90
CA LEU A 439 -9.34 -11.98 -6.22
C LEU A 439 -10.55 -12.44 -5.41
N ALA A 440 -11.23 -11.53 -4.74
CA ALA A 440 -12.37 -11.87 -3.90
C ALA A 440 -13.45 -10.78 -3.91
N THR A 441 -14.72 -11.19 -3.74
CA THR A 441 -15.85 -10.28 -3.54
C THR A 441 -16.09 -10.05 -2.06
N ALA A 442 -16.29 -8.80 -1.68
CA ALA A 442 -16.75 -8.41 -0.36
C ALA A 442 -18.24 -8.07 -0.46
N ASN A 443 -19.08 -8.94 0.08
CA ASN A 443 -20.52 -8.74 0.06
C ASN A 443 -20.94 -7.82 1.21
N LYS A 444 -21.96 -6.99 0.96
CA LYS A 444 -22.62 -6.18 1.99
C LYS A 444 -23.18 -7.07 3.11
N VAL A 445 -22.82 -6.75 4.34
CA VAL A 445 -23.21 -7.49 5.53
C VAL A 445 -24.43 -6.87 6.19
N ILE A 446 -24.43 -5.55 6.35
CA ILE A 446 -25.50 -4.73 6.95
C ILE A 446 -25.78 -3.51 6.07
N GLU A 447 -26.97 -2.92 6.25
CA GLU A 447 -27.27 -1.65 5.60
C GLU A 447 -26.49 -0.48 6.22
N PRO A 448 -26.11 0.52 5.42
CA PRO A 448 -25.50 1.75 5.93
C PRO A 448 -26.41 2.44 6.95
N PRO A 449 -25.88 3.00 8.04
CA PRO A 449 -26.67 3.74 8.99
C PRO A 449 -27.05 5.13 8.45
N LYS A 450 -28.30 5.55 8.68
CA LYS A 450 -28.81 6.88 8.36
C LYS A 450 -28.49 7.32 6.93
N GLU A 451 -27.73 8.42 6.80
CA GLU A 451 -27.41 9.07 5.51
C GLU A 451 -26.02 8.72 4.97
N CYS A 452 -25.31 7.73 5.55
CA CYS A 452 -24.02 7.30 5.03
C CYS A 452 -24.14 6.76 3.61
N LYS A 453 -23.30 7.26 2.70
CA LYS A 453 -23.24 6.79 1.31
C LYS A 453 -21.88 6.15 1.00
N SER A 454 -21.90 5.17 0.11
CA SER A 454 -20.69 4.62 -0.46
C SER A 454 -19.98 5.66 -1.35
N ASN A 455 -18.68 5.46 -1.61
CA ASN A 455 -17.98 6.32 -2.58
C ASN A 455 -18.69 6.31 -3.95
N TRP A 456 -19.18 5.15 -4.38
CA TRP A 456 -19.91 5.01 -5.64
C TRP A 456 -21.19 5.85 -5.67
N ASP A 457 -22.03 5.75 -4.65
CA ASP A 457 -23.30 6.49 -4.60
C ASP A 457 -23.09 7.99 -4.46
N MET A 458 -22.09 8.39 -3.66
CA MET A 458 -21.72 9.79 -3.48
C MET A 458 -21.22 10.41 -4.80
N PHE A 459 -20.30 9.73 -5.54
CA PHE A 459 -19.82 10.25 -6.81
C PHE A 459 -20.88 10.27 -7.90
N ARG A 460 -21.80 9.31 -7.93
CA ARG A 460 -22.98 9.34 -8.82
C ARG A 460 -23.87 10.54 -8.53
N LEU A 461 -24.13 10.83 -7.25
CA LEU A 461 -24.89 12.01 -6.86
C LEU A 461 -24.22 13.29 -7.34
N LEU A 462 -22.93 13.46 -7.06
CA LEU A 462 -22.17 14.64 -7.52
C LEU A 462 -22.12 14.76 -9.07
N ALA A 463 -21.99 13.65 -9.78
CA ALA A 463 -22.05 13.65 -11.24
C ALA A 463 -23.40 14.18 -11.77
N LYS A 464 -24.51 13.71 -11.17
CA LYS A 464 -25.84 14.21 -11.50
C LYS A 464 -25.98 15.73 -11.30
N TYR A 465 -25.49 16.26 -10.18
CA TYR A 465 -25.53 17.72 -9.91
C TYR A 465 -24.54 18.53 -10.77
N MET A 466 -23.48 17.90 -11.27
CA MET A 466 -22.63 18.50 -12.31
C MET A 466 -23.31 18.55 -13.69
N GLY A 467 -24.39 17.82 -13.91
CA GLY A 467 -25.05 17.65 -15.19
C GLY A 467 -24.37 16.64 -16.11
N TYR A 468 -23.72 15.64 -15.52
CA TYR A 468 -23.11 14.51 -16.26
C TYR A 468 -24.02 13.27 -16.12
N ASP A 469 -24.33 12.68 -17.26
CA ASP A 469 -25.13 11.45 -17.38
C ASP A 469 -24.28 10.19 -17.13
#